data_418febc09cd44819c1d0cc5b69a93eec
#
_entry.id   418febc09cd44819c1d0cc5b69a93eec
#
_cell.length_a   1.000
_cell.length_b   1.000
_cell.length_c   1.000
_cell.angle_alpha   90.00
_cell.angle_beta   90.00
_cell.angle_gamma   90.00
#
_symmetry.space_group_name_H-M   'P 1'
#
loop_
_entity.id
_entity.type
_entity.pdbx_description
1 polymer ?
#
loop_
_entity_poly.entity_id
_entity_poly.type
_entity_poly.pdbx_seq_one_letter_code
_entity_poly.pdbx_strand_id
1 'polypeptide(L)'
;HLIRGMVKLVNNGKSWFFPSLRMVVCIPSGITEVEKRAVRDSAEIAGAKEVYLIHEPMAAAVGIGIDVEEPVGNMIIDIGGGTTEIAVIALSGIVCDQSIRVAGDNFDSDIVQYIRRQHNIMIGERTAEKIKIEVGSALPELQDAPEDFPVQGRDLMTGIPKQITVSY
;
A
#
# COMPACT_ATOMS: atom_id res chain seq x y z
N HIS A 1 -17.84 -1.12 8.94
CA HIS A 1 -17.97 -2.59 8.84
C HIS A 1 -16.63 -3.31 8.78
N LEU A 2 -15.59 -2.75 8.12
CA LEU A 2 -14.27 -3.36 7.94
C LEU A 2 -13.56 -3.62 9.27
N ILE A 3 -13.35 -2.59 10.10
CA ILE A 3 -12.66 -2.69 11.39
C ILE A 3 -13.30 -3.76 12.28
N ARG A 4 -14.63 -3.77 12.35
CA ARG A 4 -15.37 -4.79 13.12
C ARG A 4 -15.18 -6.20 12.59
N GLY A 5 -15.05 -6.37 11.27
CA GLY A 5 -14.69 -7.64 10.63
C GLY A 5 -13.31 -8.12 11.03
N MET A 6 -12.30 -7.23 10.97
CA MET A 6 -10.92 -7.52 11.37
C MET A 6 -10.82 -7.91 12.86
N VAL A 7 -11.48 -7.16 13.74
CA VAL A 7 -11.51 -7.48 15.18
C VAL A 7 -12.09 -8.87 15.43
N LYS A 8 -13.15 -9.26 14.70
CA LYS A 8 -13.72 -10.61 14.82
C LYS A 8 -12.74 -11.70 14.37
N LEU A 9 -11.98 -11.46 13.31
CA LEU A 9 -10.98 -12.42 12.80
C LEU A 9 -9.85 -12.63 13.82
N VAL A 10 -9.34 -11.55 14.43
CA VAL A 10 -8.26 -11.61 15.42
C VAL A 10 -8.72 -12.32 16.69
N ASN A 11 -9.96 -12.10 17.12
CA ASN A 11 -10.48 -12.66 18.38
C ASN A 11 -10.95 -14.12 18.30
N ASN A 12 -10.80 -14.80 17.14
CA ASN A 12 -11.12 -16.25 16.95
C ASN A 12 -12.48 -16.68 17.54
N GLY A 13 -13.48 -15.79 17.61
CA GLY A 13 -14.82 -16.09 18.12
C GLY A 13 -14.91 -16.40 19.63
N LYS A 14 -13.81 -16.29 20.38
CA LYS A 14 -13.82 -16.48 21.85
C LYS A 14 -14.12 -15.15 22.54
N SER A 15 -15.37 -14.90 22.78
CA SER A 15 -15.83 -13.68 23.42
C SER A 15 -16.83 -13.97 24.52
N TRP A 16 -16.37 -13.96 25.75
CA TRP A 16 -17.22 -13.59 26.88
C TRP A 16 -16.57 -12.55 27.84
N PHE A 17 -15.27 -12.36 27.80
CA PHE A 17 -14.63 -11.29 28.58
C PHE A 17 -13.74 -10.49 27.61
N PHE A 18 -14.19 -9.30 27.17
CA PHE A 18 -13.32 -8.36 26.49
C PHE A 18 -12.51 -7.60 27.55
N PRO A 19 -11.21 -7.84 27.64
CA PRO A 19 -10.35 -6.84 28.22
C PRO A 19 -10.52 -5.54 27.43
N SER A 20 -10.29 -4.41 28.07
CA SER A 20 -10.34 -3.09 27.42
C SER A 20 -9.56 -3.12 26.11
N LEU A 21 -10.25 -3.13 24.97
CA LEU A 21 -9.62 -3.17 23.66
C LEU A 21 -9.01 -1.81 23.38
N ARG A 22 -7.69 -1.77 23.25
CA ARG A 22 -6.95 -0.60 22.79
C ARG A 22 -6.64 -0.77 21.32
N MET A 23 -6.90 0.24 20.50
CA MET A 23 -6.58 0.24 19.07
C MET A 23 -5.61 1.36 18.75
N VAL A 24 -4.59 1.02 17.96
CA VAL A 24 -3.77 1.98 17.22
C VAL A 24 -4.21 1.88 15.76
N VAL A 25 -4.54 3.01 15.16
CA VAL A 25 -5.00 3.09 13.77
C VAL A 25 -4.10 4.06 13.01
N CYS A 26 -3.49 3.57 11.94
CA CYS A 26 -2.72 4.42 11.04
C CYS A 26 -3.65 5.29 10.20
N ILE A 27 -3.24 6.53 10.00
CA ILE A 27 -3.97 7.52 9.21
C ILE A 27 -3.02 8.21 8.23
N PRO A 28 -3.47 8.55 7.01
CA PRO A 28 -2.67 9.34 6.07
C PRO A 28 -2.29 10.70 6.63
N SER A 29 -1.17 11.26 6.17
CA SER A 29 -0.72 12.59 6.63
C SER A 29 -1.68 13.70 6.25
N GLY A 30 -2.25 13.65 5.04
CA GLY A 30 -3.18 14.66 4.52
C GLY A 30 -4.64 14.52 4.99
N ILE A 31 -4.92 13.73 6.03
CA ILE A 31 -6.28 13.49 6.53
C ILE A 31 -6.88 14.72 7.23
N THR A 32 -8.15 15.01 6.96
CA THR A 32 -8.89 16.10 7.62
C THR A 32 -9.32 15.73 9.05
N GLU A 33 -9.60 16.74 9.88
CA GLU A 33 -10.08 16.49 11.26
C GLU A 33 -11.43 15.76 11.29
N VAL A 34 -12.29 15.97 10.28
CA VAL A 34 -13.57 15.24 10.16
C VAL A 34 -13.32 13.76 9.90
N GLU A 35 -12.39 13.44 9.01
CA GLU A 35 -12.00 12.05 8.70
C GLU A 35 -11.32 11.39 9.90
N LYS A 36 -10.42 12.09 10.62
CA LYS A 36 -9.81 11.58 11.87
C LYS A 36 -10.89 11.19 12.88
N ARG A 37 -11.90 12.04 13.05
CA ARG A 37 -13.03 11.77 13.94
C ARG A 37 -13.83 10.55 13.48
N ALA A 38 -14.12 10.45 12.18
CA ALA A 38 -14.83 9.30 11.61
C ALA A 38 -14.09 7.97 11.81
N VAL A 39 -12.74 7.99 11.70
CA VAL A 39 -11.90 6.81 11.99
C VAL A 39 -12.01 6.43 13.46
N ARG A 40 -11.90 7.39 14.39
CA ARG A 40 -12.03 7.15 15.82
C ARG A 40 -13.40 6.59 16.18
N ASP A 41 -14.46 7.22 15.73
CA ASP A 41 -15.85 6.78 15.95
C ASP A 41 -16.05 5.35 15.42
N SER A 42 -15.48 5.03 14.25
CA SER A 42 -15.55 3.69 13.66
C SER A 42 -14.83 2.64 14.49
N ALA A 43 -13.70 2.98 15.10
CA ALA A 43 -12.96 2.10 16.00
C ALA A 43 -13.71 1.89 17.33
N GLU A 44 -14.30 2.92 17.90
CA GLU A 44 -15.14 2.85 19.09
C GLU A 44 -16.39 1.98 18.86
N ILE A 45 -17.08 2.16 17.73
CA ILE A 45 -18.21 1.32 17.31
C ILE A 45 -17.78 -0.15 17.13
N ALA A 46 -16.52 -0.40 16.76
CA ALA A 46 -15.96 -1.75 16.65
C ALA A 46 -15.62 -2.38 18.01
N GLY A 47 -15.69 -1.59 19.10
CA GLY A 47 -15.51 -2.06 20.48
C GLY A 47 -14.23 -1.57 21.15
N ALA A 48 -13.49 -0.64 20.52
CA ALA A 48 -12.33 -0.03 21.16
C ALA A 48 -12.78 0.88 22.33
N LYS A 49 -12.10 0.78 23.47
CA LYS A 49 -12.25 1.70 24.61
C LYS A 49 -11.25 2.85 24.54
N GLU A 50 -10.11 2.60 23.92
CA GLU A 50 -9.08 3.60 23.70
C GLU A 50 -8.64 3.51 22.25
N VAL A 51 -8.59 4.65 21.55
CA VAL A 51 -8.19 4.75 20.15
C VAL A 51 -7.05 5.75 20.04
N TYR A 52 -5.91 5.27 19.55
CA TYR A 52 -4.75 6.07 19.24
C TYR A 52 -4.60 6.16 17.71
N LEU A 53 -4.44 7.39 17.21
CA LEU A 53 -4.19 7.63 15.80
C LEU A 53 -2.71 7.95 15.62
N ILE A 54 -2.08 7.31 14.65
CA ILE A 54 -0.69 7.56 14.26
C ILE A 54 -0.62 7.82 12.76
N HIS A 55 0.17 8.77 12.33
CA HIS A 55 0.38 8.99 10.89
C HIS A 55 1.16 7.83 10.25
N GLU A 56 0.75 7.41 9.05
CA GLU A 56 1.34 6.27 8.35
C GLU A 56 2.87 6.36 8.23
N PRO A 57 3.47 7.49 7.81
CA PRO A 57 4.93 7.60 7.75
C PRO A 57 5.63 7.48 9.10
N MET A 58 4.97 7.96 10.18
CA MET A 58 5.51 7.83 11.54
C MET A 58 5.47 6.37 11.99
N ALA A 59 4.39 5.65 11.70
CA ALA A 59 4.27 4.23 12.00
C ALA A 59 5.31 3.41 11.23
N ALA A 60 5.54 3.75 9.96
CA ALA A 60 6.56 3.12 9.12
C ALA A 60 7.97 3.35 9.69
N ALA A 61 8.31 4.60 10.05
CA ALA A 61 9.60 4.94 10.65
C ALA A 61 9.89 4.11 11.91
N VAL A 62 8.93 4.06 12.83
CA VAL A 62 9.03 3.25 14.05
C VAL A 62 9.15 1.76 13.72
N GLY A 63 8.37 1.28 12.74
CA GLY A 63 8.35 -0.13 12.34
C GLY A 63 9.67 -0.63 11.76
N ILE A 64 10.42 0.21 11.06
CA ILE A 64 11.76 -0.12 10.53
C ILE A 64 12.89 0.21 11.51
N GLY A 65 12.57 0.67 12.73
CA GLY A 65 13.54 0.89 13.80
C GLY A 65 14.30 2.21 13.72
N ILE A 66 13.78 3.21 13.01
CA ILE A 66 14.34 4.56 13.04
C ILE A 66 14.06 5.19 14.40
N ASP A 67 15.08 5.77 15.02
CA ASP A 67 14.90 6.58 16.21
C ASP A 67 14.31 7.94 15.79
N VAL A 68 13.00 8.06 15.99
CA VAL A 68 12.26 9.26 15.62
C VAL A 68 12.44 10.42 16.60
N GLU A 69 13.04 10.18 17.77
CA GLU A 69 13.27 11.20 18.81
C GLU A 69 14.54 12.01 18.53
N GLU A 70 15.46 11.47 17.75
CA GLU A 70 16.70 12.16 17.41
C GLU A 70 16.46 13.46 16.60
N PRO A 71 17.33 14.47 16.79
CA PRO A 71 17.27 15.73 16.02
C PRO A 71 17.85 15.58 14.62
N VAL A 72 17.64 14.43 13.98
CA VAL A 72 18.08 14.11 12.63
C VAL A 72 16.86 13.93 11.73
N GLY A 73 16.86 14.63 10.60
CA GLY A 73 15.75 14.50 9.62
C GLY A 73 15.86 13.18 8.88
N ASN A 74 14.88 12.30 9.10
CA ASN A 74 14.73 11.04 8.37
C ASN A 74 13.58 11.16 7.37
N MET A 75 13.85 10.88 6.09
CA MET A 75 12.80 10.85 5.07
C MET A 75 12.25 9.45 4.94
N ILE A 76 10.93 9.34 5.06
CA ILE A 76 10.16 8.12 4.82
C ILE A 76 9.38 8.30 3.52
N ILE A 77 9.44 7.29 2.67
CA ILE A 77 8.63 7.17 1.46
C ILE A 77 7.85 5.87 1.58
N ASP A 78 6.55 5.97 1.76
CA ASP A 78 5.63 4.84 1.85
C ASP A 78 4.80 4.77 0.56
N ILE A 79 4.98 3.70 -0.21
CA ILE A 79 4.30 3.49 -1.49
C ILE A 79 3.29 2.37 -1.31
N GLY A 80 2.02 2.75 -1.13
CA GLY A 80 0.89 1.83 -1.02
C GLY A 80 0.32 1.38 -2.38
N GLY A 81 -0.91 0.89 -2.37
CA GLY A 81 -1.66 0.58 -3.60
C GLY A 81 -2.19 1.84 -4.26
N GLY A 82 -2.90 2.70 -3.53
CA GLY A 82 -3.58 3.89 -4.05
C GLY A 82 -2.90 5.22 -3.76
N THR A 83 -2.00 5.30 -2.78
CA THR A 83 -1.32 6.52 -2.35
C THR A 83 0.15 6.30 -2.10
N THR A 84 0.95 7.34 -2.32
CA THR A 84 2.34 7.43 -1.88
C THR A 84 2.45 8.57 -0.88
N GLU A 85 2.92 8.25 0.33
CA GLU A 85 3.15 9.18 1.43
C GLU A 85 4.65 9.45 1.55
N ILE A 86 5.03 10.72 1.58
CA ILE A 86 6.42 11.15 1.78
C ILE A 86 6.44 12.06 3.00
N ALA A 87 7.28 11.78 3.97
CA ALA A 87 7.41 12.63 5.15
C ALA A 87 8.86 12.73 5.61
N VAL A 88 9.23 13.86 6.16
CA VAL A 88 10.47 14.05 6.92
C VAL A 88 10.11 14.11 8.39
N ILE A 89 10.74 13.25 9.17
CA ILE A 89 10.49 13.06 10.60
C ILE A 89 11.75 13.45 11.38
N ALA A 90 11.59 14.24 12.42
CA ALA A 90 12.62 14.57 13.39
C ALA A 90 11.96 14.97 14.72
N LEU A 91 12.64 14.73 15.84
CA LEU A 91 12.18 15.11 17.18
C LEU A 91 10.73 14.66 17.46
N SER A 92 10.41 13.42 17.14
CA SER A 92 9.08 12.81 17.29
C SER A 92 7.96 13.51 16.52
N GLY A 93 8.27 14.38 15.57
CA GLY A 93 7.32 15.15 14.78
C GLY A 93 7.51 14.98 13.27
N ILE A 94 6.43 15.19 12.53
CA ILE A 94 6.50 15.34 11.07
C ILE A 94 6.85 16.80 10.79
N VAL A 95 8.01 17.03 10.17
CA VAL A 95 8.51 18.36 9.82
C VAL A 95 7.86 18.86 8.53
N CYS A 96 7.74 17.98 7.56
CA CYS A 96 7.01 18.22 6.32
C CYS A 96 6.51 16.90 5.76
N ASP A 97 5.41 16.94 5.02
CA ASP A 97 4.82 15.78 4.38
C ASP A 97 4.20 16.15 3.03
N GLN A 98 4.07 15.13 2.19
CA GLN A 98 3.40 15.20 0.90
C GLN A 98 2.69 13.87 0.65
N SER A 99 1.42 13.93 0.30
CA SER A 99 0.65 12.76 -0.13
C SER A 99 0.23 12.91 -1.59
N ILE A 100 0.45 11.87 -2.38
CA ILE A 100 0.03 11.82 -3.79
C ILE A 100 -0.80 10.56 -4.05
N ARG A 101 -1.80 10.70 -4.93
CA ARG A 101 -2.68 9.59 -5.34
C ARG A 101 -2.14 8.87 -6.57
N VAL A 102 -0.86 8.52 -6.53
CA VAL A 102 -0.19 7.69 -7.53
C VAL A 102 0.63 6.65 -6.78
N ALA A 103 0.36 5.38 -7.00
CA ALA A 103 1.02 4.27 -6.32
C ALA A 103 0.88 2.95 -7.11
N GLY A 104 1.01 1.81 -6.45
CA GLY A 104 1.08 0.49 -7.07
C GLY A 104 -0.05 0.16 -8.04
N ASP A 105 -1.29 0.52 -7.73
CA ASP A 105 -2.46 0.25 -8.59
C ASP A 105 -2.42 1.05 -9.91
N ASN A 106 -1.82 2.25 -9.88
CA ASN A 106 -1.61 3.05 -11.08
C ASN A 106 -0.59 2.35 -12.00
N PHE A 107 0.51 1.84 -11.43
CA PHE A 107 1.52 1.12 -12.20
C PHE A 107 0.93 -0.15 -12.81
N ASP A 108 0.11 -0.90 -12.09
CA ASP A 108 -0.58 -2.08 -12.61
C ASP A 108 -1.50 -1.72 -13.78
N SER A 109 -2.26 -0.65 -13.65
CA SER A 109 -3.13 -0.14 -14.71
C SER A 109 -2.34 0.29 -15.95
N ASP A 110 -1.20 0.93 -15.76
CA ASP A 110 -0.33 1.36 -16.86
C ASP A 110 0.31 0.16 -17.58
N ILE A 111 0.71 -0.88 -16.84
CA ILE A 111 1.20 -2.14 -17.39
C ILE A 111 0.12 -2.82 -18.23
N VAL A 112 -1.12 -2.92 -17.73
CA VAL A 112 -2.26 -3.48 -18.49
C VAL A 112 -2.44 -2.72 -19.81
N GLN A 113 -2.42 -1.40 -19.77
CA GLN A 113 -2.57 -0.56 -20.96
C GLN A 113 -1.40 -0.72 -21.92
N TYR A 114 -0.17 -0.79 -21.42
CA TYR A 114 1.02 -1.00 -22.23
C TYR A 114 0.96 -2.34 -22.97
N ILE A 115 0.72 -3.45 -22.25
CA ILE A 115 0.59 -4.79 -22.85
C ILE A 115 -0.52 -4.82 -23.90
N ARG A 116 -1.66 -4.17 -23.59
CA ARG A 116 -2.76 -4.07 -24.56
C ARG A 116 -2.35 -3.33 -25.84
N ARG A 117 -1.64 -2.20 -25.73
CA ARG A 117 -1.26 -1.37 -26.87
C ARG A 117 -0.15 -1.99 -27.70
N GLN A 118 0.87 -2.55 -27.05
CA GLN A 118 2.08 -3.04 -27.73
C GLN A 118 1.94 -4.46 -28.26
N HIS A 119 1.21 -5.32 -27.52
CA HIS A 119 1.12 -6.74 -27.84
C HIS A 119 -0.27 -7.20 -28.28
N ASN A 120 -1.26 -6.30 -28.21
CA ASN A 120 -2.67 -6.58 -28.51
C ASN A 120 -3.25 -7.72 -27.66
N ILE A 121 -2.82 -7.80 -26.40
CA ILE A 121 -3.21 -8.82 -25.44
C ILE A 121 -3.90 -8.16 -24.25
N MET A 122 -4.96 -8.79 -23.77
CA MET A 122 -5.64 -8.41 -22.55
C MET A 122 -5.14 -9.28 -21.39
N ILE A 123 -4.60 -8.63 -20.36
CA ILE A 123 -4.23 -9.23 -19.08
C ILE A 123 -5.06 -8.65 -17.94
N GLY A 124 -5.15 -9.36 -16.83
CA GLY A 124 -5.80 -8.86 -15.61
C GLY A 124 -4.81 -8.14 -14.68
N GLU A 125 -5.34 -7.37 -13.72
CA GLU A 125 -4.56 -6.61 -12.72
C GLU A 125 -3.55 -7.47 -11.96
N ARG A 126 -3.97 -8.68 -11.52
CA ARG A 126 -3.05 -9.63 -10.85
C ARG A 126 -1.87 -10.07 -11.71
N THR A 127 -2.06 -10.12 -13.02
CA THR A 127 -0.97 -10.44 -13.95
C THR A 127 -0.04 -9.24 -14.11
N ALA A 128 -0.60 -8.03 -14.18
CA ALA A 128 0.17 -6.79 -14.21
C ALA A 128 1.01 -6.60 -12.94
N GLU A 129 0.41 -6.86 -11.77
CA GLU A 129 1.12 -6.84 -10.48
C GLU A 129 2.30 -7.83 -10.46
N LYS A 130 2.11 -9.04 -10.99
CA LYS A 130 3.21 -10.00 -11.13
C LYS A 130 4.33 -9.48 -12.05
N ILE A 131 3.98 -8.92 -13.21
CA ILE A 131 4.96 -8.31 -14.12
C ILE A 131 5.75 -7.22 -13.39
N LYS A 132 5.05 -6.33 -12.67
CA LYS A 132 5.67 -5.26 -11.88
C LYS A 132 6.68 -5.81 -10.86
N ILE A 133 6.33 -6.89 -10.15
CA ILE A 133 7.17 -7.49 -9.10
C ILE A 133 8.38 -8.23 -9.72
N GLU A 134 8.15 -9.00 -10.78
CA GLU A 134 9.17 -9.89 -11.34
C GLU A 134 10.18 -9.16 -12.22
N VAL A 135 9.72 -8.20 -13.03
CA VAL A 135 10.58 -7.51 -14.01
C VAL A 135 10.56 -5.98 -13.93
N GLY A 136 9.77 -5.40 -13.02
CA GLY A 136 9.71 -3.95 -12.86
C GLY A 136 11.01 -3.39 -12.28
N SER A 137 11.49 -2.29 -12.87
CA SER A 137 12.65 -1.55 -12.37
C SER A 137 12.43 -0.06 -12.49
N ALA A 138 12.90 0.69 -11.48
CA ALA A 138 12.99 2.14 -11.54
C ALA A 138 14.29 2.63 -12.19
N LEU A 139 15.25 1.74 -12.42
CA LEU A 139 16.53 2.06 -13.04
C LEU A 139 16.55 1.54 -14.49
N PRO A 140 17.07 2.32 -15.44
CA PRO A 140 17.14 1.91 -16.85
C PRO A 140 18.16 0.80 -17.10
N GLU A 141 19.13 0.64 -16.22
CA GLU A 141 20.18 -0.39 -16.31
C GLU A 141 20.34 -1.06 -14.94
N LEU A 142 20.27 -2.38 -14.92
CA LEU A 142 20.49 -3.21 -13.73
C LEU A 142 21.76 -4.04 -13.93
N GLN A 143 22.57 -4.16 -12.86
CA GLN A 143 23.75 -5.05 -12.87
C GLN A 143 23.32 -6.52 -12.88
N ASP A 144 22.28 -6.85 -12.12
CA ASP A 144 21.64 -8.17 -12.07
C ASP A 144 20.21 -8.06 -12.60
N ALA A 145 20.08 -8.05 -13.92
CA ALA A 145 18.76 -7.98 -14.56
C ALA A 145 17.95 -9.24 -14.26
N PRO A 146 16.65 -9.11 -13.92
CA PRO A 146 15.79 -10.28 -13.76
C PRO A 146 15.64 -11.05 -15.07
N GLU A 147 15.34 -12.35 -14.96
CA GLU A 147 15.01 -13.16 -16.12
C GLU A 147 13.70 -12.70 -16.76
N ASP A 148 13.62 -12.88 -18.07
CA ASP A 148 12.43 -12.60 -18.84
C ASP A 148 11.20 -13.34 -18.28
N PHE A 149 10.09 -12.64 -18.09
CA PHE A 149 8.89 -13.18 -17.46
C PHE A 149 7.84 -13.58 -18.51
N PRO A 150 7.42 -14.86 -18.56
CA PRO A 150 6.37 -15.31 -19.47
C PRO A 150 4.99 -14.90 -18.98
N VAL A 151 4.22 -14.23 -19.82
CA VAL A 151 2.90 -13.70 -19.53
C VAL A 151 1.87 -14.31 -20.46
N GLN A 152 0.77 -14.81 -19.88
CA GLN A 152 -0.37 -15.29 -20.63
C GLN A 152 -1.52 -14.29 -20.56
N GLY A 153 -2.15 -14.02 -21.69
CA GLY A 153 -3.31 -13.19 -21.81
C GLY A 153 -4.20 -13.60 -22.98
N ARG A 154 -5.31 -12.88 -23.16
CA ARG A 154 -6.22 -13.10 -24.27
C ARG A 154 -5.85 -12.20 -25.44
N ASP A 155 -5.55 -12.77 -26.60
CA ASP A 155 -5.37 -12.02 -27.83
C ASP A 155 -6.68 -11.31 -28.22
N LEU A 156 -6.61 -10.02 -28.45
CA LEU A 156 -7.80 -9.18 -28.72
C LEU A 156 -8.35 -9.35 -30.13
N MET A 157 -7.56 -9.86 -31.05
CA MET A 157 -8.01 -10.11 -32.44
C MET A 157 -8.70 -11.47 -32.57
N THR A 158 -8.07 -12.50 -32.01
CA THR A 158 -8.54 -13.89 -32.18
C THR A 158 -9.37 -14.39 -31.02
N GLY A 159 -9.29 -13.73 -29.86
CA GLY A 159 -9.94 -14.16 -28.62
C GLY A 159 -9.29 -15.38 -27.96
N ILE A 160 -8.21 -15.94 -28.51
CA ILE A 160 -7.52 -17.14 -28.06
C ILE A 160 -6.44 -16.77 -27.02
N PRO A 161 -6.13 -17.65 -26.05
CA PRO A 161 -4.99 -17.45 -25.17
C PRO A 161 -3.68 -17.33 -25.96
N LYS A 162 -2.88 -16.34 -25.62
CA LYS A 162 -1.57 -16.07 -26.21
C LYS A 162 -0.56 -15.79 -25.13
N GLN A 163 0.64 -16.29 -25.31
CA GLN A 163 1.78 -16.04 -24.42
C GLN A 163 2.75 -15.07 -25.09
N ILE A 164 3.26 -14.16 -24.29
CA ILE A 164 4.37 -13.27 -24.65
C ILE A 164 5.43 -13.35 -23.56
N THR A 165 6.61 -12.83 -23.85
CA THR A 165 7.69 -12.65 -22.89
C THR A 165 7.88 -11.17 -22.63
N VAL A 166 8.00 -10.79 -21.37
CA VAL A 166 8.24 -9.40 -20.95
C VAL A 166 9.59 -9.36 -20.25
N SER A 167 10.46 -8.47 -20.71
CA SER A 167 11.74 -8.12 -20.06
C SER A 167 11.57 -6.85 -19.23
N TYR A 168 12.53 -6.61 -18.33
CA TYR A 168 12.60 -5.36 -17.58
C TYR A 168 12.90 -4.15 -18.48
#